data_42b47be38229514a12153df2fc248fbd
#
_entry.id   42b47be38229514a12153df2fc248fbd
#
_cell.length_a   1.000
_cell.length_b   1.000
_cell.length_c   1.000
_cell.angle_alpha   90.00
_cell.angle_beta   90.00
_cell.angle_gamma   90.00
#
_symmetry.space_group_name_H-M   'P 1'
#
loop_
_entity.id
_entity.type
_entity.pdbx_description
1 polymer ?
#
loop_
_entity_poly.entity_id
_entity_poly.type
_entity_poly.pdbx_seq_one_letter_code
_entity_poly.pdbx_strand_id
1 'polypeptide(L)'
;MKLNKINNLIELFFHQYEKQKKKDKILLSSLKEPKKNYSWQRTYESINTLSTKLKEYLNKGDRCLLVSENRPEWFIADISIMLSEAITVPAYTTYAEKDYDYIINDCKPSVVFVSNDEQYKKIENIIKSKNFIKKVFSFDKLEGTKENEYININNLNSNSNYTHSISKIKINRNDPACIIYTSGTQGNPKGVILSHGGILNNCDGALEILEPLIKKEETRFLTWLPLSHSYEHTVQFVQISVSARIFYAESIDKLIKNMNDCKPEIMTAVPRFYQNLYQKINSSFNKTTGYKKILVQKMLNLGLKKIKKEPLTFLENILDIILEKIVRSKIKAQFGGSLKTFVSGGGALDKEVGFFLNAIGLPTLQGYGLTETSPVVSCNPINDIRVETVGPPFKGNEVKIAEDGEILVKGENVMIGYWNNKEETDKVLKN
;
A
#
# COMPACT_ATOMS: atom_id res chain seq x y z
N MET A 1 10.81 16.28 3.31
CA MET A 1 12.01 15.68 2.64
C MET A 1 11.77 15.75 1.16
N LYS A 2 12.76 16.11 0.35
CA LYS A 2 12.60 16.09 -1.12
C LYS A 2 13.07 14.74 -1.63
N LEU A 3 12.16 13.89 -2.09
CA LEU A 3 12.47 12.53 -2.56
C LEU A 3 13.18 12.50 -3.92
N ASN A 4 13.22 13.61 -4.63
CA ASN A 4 13.98 13.75 -5.88
C ASN A 4 15.51 13.59 -5.72
N LYS A 5 16.02 13.60 -4.46
CA LYS A 5 17.42 13.32 -4.12
C LYS A 5 17.66 11.88 -3.67
N ILE A 6 16.64 11.06 -3.60
CA ILE A 6 16.70 9.64 -3.23
C ILE A 6 16.72 8.83 -4.52
N ASN A 7 17.69 7.93 -4.66
CA ASN A 7 17.86 7.16 -5.89
C ASN A 7 17.03 5.87 -5.94
N ASN A 8 16.66 5.30 -4.80
CA ASN A 8 15.92 4.06 -4.75
C ASN A 8 15.18 3.88 -3.42
N LEU A 9 14.30 2.90 -3.35
CA LEU A 9 13.45 2.62 -2.19
C LEU A 9 14.24 2.15 -0.96
N ILE A 10 15.38 1.53 -1.18
CA ILE A 10 16.28 1.08 -0.11
C ILE A 10 16.91 2.31 0.56
N GLU A 11 17.40 3.26 -0.25
CA GLU A 11 17.93 4.53 0.24
C GLU A 11 16.90 5.32 1.03
N LEU A 12 15.63 5.31 0.58
CA LEU A 12 14.51 5.90 1.32
C LEU A 12 14.37 5.28 2.72
N PHE A 13 14.35 3.94 2.81
CA PHE A 13 14.25 3.25 4.09
C PHE A 13 15.43 3.58 5.00
N PHE A 14 16.67 3.46 4.51
CA PHE A 14 17.86 3.74 5.30
C PHE A 14 17.93 5.20 5.77
N HIS A 15 17.53 6.15 4.92
CA HIS A 15 17.48 7.57 5.29
C HIS A 15 16.49 7.82 6.46
N GLN A 16 15.35 7.18 6.44
CA GLN A 16 14.39 7.30 7.53
C GLN A 16 14.85 6.54 8.79
N TYR A 17 15.47 5.36 8.62
CA TYR A 17 16.08 4.62 9.72
C TYR A 17 17.10 5.50 10.47
N GLU A 18 18.02 6.16 9.77
CA GLU A 18 19.02 7.04 10.38
C GLU A 18 18.39 8.13 11.24
N LYS A 19 17.24 8.65 10.87
CA LYS A 19 16.49 9.65 11.65
C LYS A 19 15.78 9.06 12.87
N GLN A 20 15.40 7.80 12.83
CA GLN A 20 14.53 7.18 13.84
C GLN A 20 15.26 6.23 14.79
N LYS A 21 16.42 5.69 14.42
CA LYS A 21 17.14 4.65 15.18
C LYS A 21 17.43 5.00 16.65
N LYS A 22 17.67 6.27 16.97
CA LYS A 22 17.94 6.73 18.33
C LYS A 22 16.69 6.82 19.22
N LYS A 23 15.49 6.68 18.65
CA LYS A 23 14.21 6.91 19.34
C LYS A 23 13.52 5.62 19.75
N ASP A 24 14.09 4.46 19.41
CA ASP A 24 13.52 3.11 19.61
C ASP A 24 12.03 2.97 19.24
N LYS A 25 11.62 3.70 18.19
CA LYS A 25 10.23 3.71 17.75
C LYS A 25 9.87 2.41 17.04
N ILE A 26 8.64 1.95 17.28
CA ILE A 26 8.07 0.84 16.52
C ILE A 26 7.73 1.32 15.11
N LEU A 27 8.17 0.57 14.11
CA LEU A 27 7.83 0.77 12.72
C LEU A 27 6.67 -0.12 12.28
N LEU A 28 6.79 -1.45 12.48
CA LEU A 28 5.84 -2.44 12.01
C LEU A 28 5.18 -3.16 13.18
N SER A 29 3.85 -3.30 13.12
CA SER A 29 3.05 -3.96 14.15
C SER A 29 2.04 -4.92 13.53
N SER A 30 2.00 -6.17 13.99
CA SER A 30 0.96 -7.12 13.63
C SER A 30 -0.21 -7.02 14.59
N LEU A 31 -1.44 -6.87 14.08
CA LEU A 31 -2.65 -6.94 14.90
C LEU A 31 -3.13 -8.38 15.09
N LYS A 32 -2.74 -9.30 14.22
CA LYS A 32 -2.96 -10.74 14.38
C LYS A 32 -2.08 -11.31 15.50
N GLU A 33 -0.86 -10.85 15.60
CA GLU A 33 0.13 -11.26 16.59
C GLU A 33 0.64 -10.02 17.38
N PRO A 34 -0.11 -9.52 18.39
CA PRO A 34 0.19 -8.23 19.03
C PRO A 34 1.57 -8.12 19.68
N LYS A 35 2.21 -9.26 20.00
CA LYS A 35 3.59 -9.30 20.51
C LYS A 35 4.64 -9.13 19.42
N LYS A 36 4.26 -9.24 18.14
CA LYS A 36 5.16 -9.20 16.99
C LYS A 36 5.27 -7.75 16.48
N ASN A 37 6.13 -7.01 17.16
CA ASN A 37 6.44 -5.63 16.81
C ASN A 37 7.91 -5.54 16.40
N TYR A 38 8.19 -4.72 15.39
CA TYR A 38 9.51 -4.43 14.91
C TYR A 38 9.80 -2.93 15.08
N SER A 39 10.80 -2.59 15.89
CA SER A 39 11.34 -1.23 15.91
C SER A 39 12.07 -0.93 14.60
N TRP A 40 12.40 0.33 14.36
CA TRP A 40 13.25 0.71 13.24
C TRP A 40 14.57 -0.04 13.25
N GLN A 41 15.18 -0.18 14.43
CA GLN A 41 16.44 -0.92 14.62
C GLN A 41 16.27 -2.41 14.28
N ARG A 42 15.27 -3.07 14.86
CA ARG A 42 15.00 -4.49 14.59
C ARG A 42 14.67 -4.73 13.12
N THR A 43 13.90 -3.84 12.47
CA THR A 43 13.60 -3.94 11.05
C THR A 43 14.88 -3.85 10.22
N TYR A 44 15.74 -2.87 10.51
CA TYR A 44 17.03 -2.71 9.85
C TYR A 44 17.93 -3.95 9.98
N GLU A 45 18.05 -4.50 11.19
CA GLU A 45 18.85 -5.71 11.47
C GLU A 45 18.30 -6.92 10.70
N SER A 46 16.96 -7.10 10.71
CA SER A 46 16.31 -8.19 9.98
C SER A 46 16.54 -8.09 8.47
N ILE A 47 16.45 -6.90 7.90
CA ILE A 47 16.71 -6.64 6.47
C ILE A 47 18.17 -6.98 6.13
N ASN A 48 19.13 -6.52 6.92
CA ASN A 48 20.55 -6.80 6.66
C ASN A 48 20.86 -8.30 6.75
N THR A 49 20.34 -8.97 7.78
CA THR A 49 20.53 -10.41 7.97
C THR A 49 19.95 -11.20 6.81
N LEU A 50 18.72 -10.90 6.42
CA LEU A 50 18.04 -11.60 5.33
C LEU A 50 18.70 -11.31 3.98
N SER A 51 19.06 -10.06 3.68
CA SER A 51 19.73 -9.73 2.42
C SER A 51 21.10 -10.37 2.28
N THR A 52 21.84 -10.50 3.37
CA THR A 52 23.13 -11.21 3.39
C THR A 52 22.93 -12.68 3.03
N LYS A 53 21.89 -13.32 3.60
CA LYS A 53 21.56 -14.73 3.27
C LYS A 53 21.06 -14.91 1.85
N LEU A 54 20.29 -13.95 1.33
CA LEU A 54 19.78 -13.97 -0.03
C LEU A 54 20.89 -13.92 -1.10
N LYS A 55 21.98 -13.21 -0.83
CA LYS A 55 23.14 -13.11 -1.76
C LYS A 55 23.85 -14.44 -2.01
N GLU A 56 23.62 -15.46 -1.18
CA GLU A 56 24.10 -16.82 -1.47
C GLU A 56 23.36 -17.47 -2.64
N TYR A 57 22.14 -17.01 -2.97
CA TYR A 57 21.26 -17.61 -3.96
C TYR A 57 20.92 -16.68 -5.14
N LEU A 58 21.12 -15.37 -4.99
CA LEU A 58 20.69 -14.35 -5.94
C LEU A 58 21.86 -13.68 -6.64
N ASN A 59 21.66 -13.43 -7.93
CA ASN A 59 22.46 -12.50 -8.72
C ASN A 59 21.64 -11.22 -8.98
N LYS A 60 22.34 -10.17 -9.40
CA LYS A 60 21.67 -8.92 -9.81
C LYS A 60 20.63 -9.18 -10.90
N GLY A 61 19.42 -8.66 -10.69
CA GLY A 61 18.29 -8.80 -11.61
C GLY A 61 17.53 -10.14 -11.51
N ASP A 62 17.93 -11.05 -10.61
CA ASP A 62 17.14 -12.25 -10.33
C ASP A 62 15.78 -11.86 -9.74
N ARG A 63 14.76 -12.70 -9.96
CA ARG A 63 13.39 -12.50 -9.44
C ARG A 63 13.18 -13.33 -8.20
N CYS A 64 12.44 -12.76 -7.25
CA CYS A 64 12.00 -13.45 -6.05
C CYS A 64 10.49 -13.43 -5.98
N LEU A 65 9.86 -14.59 -6.07
CA LEU A 65 8.41 -14.70 -5.86
C LEU A 65 8.10 -14.55 -4.37
N LEU A 66 7.14 -13.68 -4.03
CA LEU A 66 6.73 -13.43 -2.64
C LEU A 66 5.24 -13.72 -2.48
N VAL A 67 4.91 -14.84 -1.82
CA VAL A 67 3.54 -15.31 -1.57
C VAL A 67 3.23 -15.21 -0.08
N SER A 68 2.58 -14.14 0.32
CA SER A 68 2.29 -13.88 1.73
C SER A 68 1.11 -12.93 1.91
N GLU A 69 0.38 -13.14 2.98
CA GLU A 69 -0.55 -12.19 3.55
C GLU A 69 0.21 -10.95 4.07
N ASN A 70 -0.54 -9.87 4.33
CA ASN A 70 0.04 -8.65 4.92
C ASN A 70 0.58 -8.93 6.32
N ARG A 71 1.87 -8.71 6.51
CA ARG A 71 2.55 -8.88 7.80
C ARG A 71 3.91 -8.15 7.80
N PRO A 72 4.51 -7.88 8.97
CA PRO A 72 5.81 -7.20 9.06
C PRO A 72 6.90 -7.83 8.20
N GLU A 73 6.97 -9.16 8.16
CA GLU A 73 7.99 -9.90 7.42
C GLU A 73 7.87 -9.72 5.90
N TRP A 74 6.69 -9.38 5.40
CA TRP A 74 6.49 -9.06 4.00
C TRP A 74 7.37 -7.86 3.57
N PHE A 75 7.32 -6.76 4.34
CA PHE A 75 8.14 -5.58 4.09
C PHE A 75 9.64 -5.87 4.26
N ILE A 76 10.00 -6.64 5.30
CA ILE A 76 11.39 -7.04 5.54
C ILE A 76 11.91 -7.84 4.34
N ALA A 77 11.13 -8.79 3.81
CA ALA A 77 11.50 -9.57 2.64
C ALA A 77 11.64 -8.69 1.39
N ASP A 78 10.69 -7.81 1.13
CA ASP A 78 10.68 -6.92 -0.04
C ASP A 78 11.94 -6.04 -0.11
N ILE A 79 12.25 -5.32 0.98
CA ILE A 79 13.48 -4.51 1.04
C ILE A 79 14.74 -5.38 0.99
N SER A 80 14.74 -6.57 1.59
CA SER A 80 15.90 -7.47 1.56
C SER A 80 16.18 -8.00 0.15
N ILE A 81 15.14 -8.30 -0.62
CA ILE A 81 15.24 -8.68 -2.03
C ILE A 81 15.86 -7.54 -2.83
N MET A 82 15.33 -6.32 -2.70
CA MET A 82 15.85 -5.14 -3.39
C MET A 82 17.30 -4.84 -2.97
N LEU A 83 17.65 -4.96 -1.67
CA LEU A 83 19.01 -4.77 -1.15
C LEU A 83 20.00 -5.84 -1.66
N SER A 84 19.48 -6.97 -2.13
CA SER A 84 20.24 -8.01 -2.82
C SER A 84 20.35 -7.78 -4.32
N GLU A 85 19.96 -6.60 -4.82
CA GLU A 85 19.91 -6.21 -6.23
C GLU A 85 18.99 -7.11 -7.09
N ALA A 86 18.00 -7.75 -6.45
CA ALA A 86 17.00 -8.60 -7.08
C ALA A 86 15.63 -7.89 -7.16
N ILE A 87 14.70 -8.47 -7.91
CA ILE A 87 13.39 -7.88 -8.23
C ILE A 87 12.30 -8.66 -7.48
N THR A 88 11.48 -7.98 -6.71
CA THR A 88 10.34 -8.61 -6.03
C THR A 88 9.21 -8.89 -7.01
N VAL A 89 8.67 -10.11 -6.96
CA VAL A 89 7.47 -10.52 -7.70
C VAL A 89 6.40 -10.90 -6.67
N PRO A 90 5.60 -9.94 -6.19
CA PRO A 90 4.57 -10.24 -5.21
C PRO A 90 3.38 -10.92 -5.88
N ALA A 91 2.85 -11.98 -5.25
CA ALA A 91 1.71 -12.71 -5.74
C ALA A 91 0.59 -12.80 -4.70
N TYR A 92 -0.66 -12.78 -5.16
CA TYR A 92 -1.81 -12.89 -4.27
C TYR A 92 -1.89 -14.30 -3.66
N THR A 93 -2.16 -14.37 -2.37
CA THR A 93 -2.39 -15.63 -1.65
C THR A 93 -3.66 -16.36 -2.09
N THR A 94 -4.52 -15.68 -2.84
CA THR A 94 -5.78 -16.21 -3.35
C THR A 94 -5.70 -16.75 -4.77
N TYR A 95 -4.54 -16.70 -5.40
CA TYR A 95 -4.35 -17.31 -6.72
C TYR A 95 -4.56 -18.83 -6.71
N ALA A 96 -5.09 -19.35 -7.80
CA ALA A 96 -5.16 -20.77 -8.04
C ALA A 96 -3.79 -21.32 -8.51
N GLU A 97 -3.59 -22.64 -8.41
CA GLU A 97 -2.34 -23.32 -8.81
C GLU A 97 -1.91 -22.97 -10.23
N LYS A 98 -2.84 -22.90 -11.19
CA LYS A 98 -2.58 -22.52 -12.58
C LYS A 98 -2.01 -21.10 -12.73
N ASP A 99 -2.43 -20.15 -11.88
CA ASP A 99 -1.97 -18.77 -11.91
C ASP A 99 -0.53 -18.70 -11.41
N TYR A 100 -0.22 -19.44 -10.34
CA TYR A 100 1.14 -19.58 -9.83
C TYR A 100 2.07 -20.26 -10.85
N ASP A 101 1.62 -21.35 -11.49
CA ASP A 101 2.44 -22.04 -12.52
C ASP A 101 2.76 -21.10 -13.68
N TYR A 102 1.77 -20.31 -14.13
CA TYR A 102 2.00 -19.31 -15.16
C TYR A 102 3.05 -18.28 -14.72
N ILE A 103 2.87 -17.64 -13.56
CA ILE A 103 3.77 -16.60 -13.05
C ILE A 103 5.18 -17.15 -12.86
N ILE A 104 5.32 -18.33 -12.26
CA ILE A 104 6.61 -19.00 -12.01
C ILE A 104 7.32 -19.31 -13.32
N ASN A 105 6.60 -19.80 -14.34
CA ASN A 105 7.19 -20.10 -15.65
C ASN A 105 7.61 -18.84 -16.41
N ASP A 106 6.86 -17.74 -16.28
CA ASP A 106 7.13 -16.47 -16.96
C ASP A 106 8.28 -15.70 -16.30
N CYS A 107 8.23 -15.46 -14.97
CA CYS A 107 9.26 -14.69 -14.29
C CYS A 107 10.49 -15.51 -13.88
N LYS A 108 10.41 -16.85 -13.85
CA LYS A 108 11.52 -17.76 -13.47
C LYS A 108 12.23 -17.30 -12.20
N PRO A 109 11.58 -17.31 -11.03
CA PRO A 109 12.18 -16.80 -9.81
C PRO A 109 13.32 -17.72 -9.33
N SER A 110 14.45 -17.13 -8.94
CA SER A 110 15.56 -17.88 -8.34
C SER A 110 15.27 -18.25 -6.88
N VAL A 111 14.46 -17.47 -6.20
CA VAL A 111 14.05 -17.67 -4.80
C VAL A 111 12.54 -17.50 -4.69
N VAL A 112 11.94 -18.28 -3.80
CA VAL A 112 10.52 -18.20 -3.47
C VAL A 112 10.36 -17.95 -1.97
N PHE A 113 9.56 -16.96 -1.60
CA PHE A 113 9.12 -16.72 -0.23
C PHE A 113 7.68 -17.17 -0.06
N VAL A 114 7.42 -17.84 1.06
CA VAL A 114 6.05 -18.20 1.49
C VAL A 114 5.83 -17.77 2.94
N SER A 115 4.62 -17.32 3.26
CA SER A 115 4.32 -16.92 4.64
C SER A 115 4.23 -18.10 5.60
N ASN A 116 3.61 -19.19 5.18
CA ASN A 116 3.27 -20.32 6.03
C ASN A 116 3.08 -21.61 5.21
N ASP A 117 2.74 -22.70 5.90
CA ASP A 117 2.54 -24.02 5.32
C ASP A 117 1.38 -24.06 4.32
N GLU A 118 0.30 -23.31 4.55
CA GLU A 118 -0.83 -23.23 3.62
C GLU A 118 -0.40 -22.69 2.25
N GLN A 119 0.36 -21.57 2.25
CA GLN A 119 0.83 -20.98 1.00
C GLN A 119 1.88 -21.85 0.32
N TYR A 120 2.74 -22.52 1.08
CA TYR A 120 3.73 -23.46 0.53
C TYR A 120 3.05 -24.61 -0.21
N LYS A 121 2.05 -25.27 0.41
CA LYS A 121 1.33 -26.41 -0.19
C LYS A 121 0.65 -26.07 -1.52
N LYS A 122 0.20 -24.83 -1.71
CA LYS A 122 -0.40 -24.41 -2.99
C LYS A 122 0.58 -24.47 -4.17
N ILE A 123 1.88 -24.33 -3.93
CA ILE A 123 2.92 -24.18 -4.95
C ILE A 123 4.04 -25.22 -4.84
N GLU A 124 4.00 -26.10 -3.87
CA GLU A 124 5.05 -27.07 -3.58
C GLU A 124 5.40 -27.94 -4.81
N ASN A 125 4.39 -28.52 -5.48
CA ASN A 125 4.61 -29.36 -6.65
C ASN A 125 5.22 -28.57 -7.81
N ILE A 126 4.77 -27.32 -8.00
CA ILE A 126 5.32 -26.43 -9.02
C ILE A 126 6.79 -26.15 -8.71
N ILE A 127 7.11 -25.71 -7.48
CA ILE A 127 8.47 -25.39 -7.06
C ILE A 127 9.40 -26.60 -7.25
N LYS A 128 9.00 -27.78 -6.80
CA LYS A 128 9.80 -29.01 -6.90
C LYS A 128 10.05 -29.46 -8.34
N SER A 129 9.21 -29.05 -9.29
CA SER A 129 9.38 -29.36 -10.70
C SER A 129 10.33 -28.40 -11.46
N LYS A 130 10.76 -27.29 -10.85
CA LYS A 130 11.54 -26.24 -11.53
C LYS A 130 12.99 -26.21 -11.05
N ASN A 131 13.92 -26.46 -11.93
CA ASN A 131 15.34 -26.50 -11.62
C ASN A 131 15.99 -25.11 -11.45
N PHE A 132 15.31 -24.03 -11.86
CA PHE A 132 15.80 -22.66 -11.71
C PHE A 132 15.54 -22.07 -10.32
N ILE A 133 14.66 -22.69 -9.51
CA ILE A 133 14.40 -22.27 -8.13
C ILE A 133 15.48 -22.85 -7.22
N LYS A 134 16.32 -21.97 -6.70
CA LYS A 134 17.49 -22.36 -5.90
C LYS A 134 17.15 -22.61 -4.43
N LYS A 135 16.19 -21.83 -3.87
CA LYS A 135 15.82 -21.93 -2.46
C LYS A 135 14.42 -21.39 -2.16
N VAL A 136 13.78 -21.99 -1.17
CA VAL A 136 12.56 -21.51 -0.56
C VAL A 136 12.89 -20.86 0.79
N PHE A 137 12.29 -19.70 1.06
CA PHE A 137 12.29 -19.04 2.37
C PHE A 137 10.88 -19.03 2.93
N SER A 138 10.74 -19.22 4.23
CA SER A 138 9.45 -19.15 4.91
C SER A 138 9.46 -18.17 6.07
N PHE A 139 8.32 -17.55 6.34
CA PHE A 139 8.15 -16.70 7.53
C PHE A 139 7.78 -17.52 8.76
N ASP A 140 6.94 -18.52 8.59
CA ASP A 140 6.59 -19.45 9.66
C ASP A 140 7.23 -20.83 9.39
N LYS A 141 7.22 -21.71 10.39
CA LYS A 141 7.67 -23.10 10.23
C LYS A 141 6.77 -23.83 9.24
N LEU A 142 7.35 -24.60 8.33
CA LEU A 142 6.62 -25.44 7.39
C LEU A 142 6.48 -26.84 7.99
N GLU A 143 5.24 -27.28 8.22
CA GLU A 143 4.93 -28.59 8.78
C GLU A 143 5.05 -29.68 7.73
N GLY A 144 5.72 -30.76 8.06
CA GLY A 144 5.93 -31.89 7.15
C GLY A 144 7.00 -31.69 6.07
N THR A 145 7.60 -30.50 5.99
CA THR A 145 8.72 -30.20 5.09
C THR A 145 10.04 -30.33 5.84
N LYS A 146 11.03 -30.99 5.23
CA LYS A 146 12.35 -31.15 5.84
C LYS A 146 13.06 -29.81 5.97
N GLU A 147 13.74 -29.55 7.10
CA GLU A 147 14.43 -28.30 7.39
C GLU A 147 15.52 -27.91 6.38
N ASN A 148 16.08 -28.87 5.64
CA ASN A 148 17.06 -28.58 4.59
C ASN A 148 16.40 -28.12 3.25
N GLU A 149 15.11 -28.29 3.07
CA GLU A 149 14.39 -27.88 1.85
C GLU A 149 14.07 -26.41 1.84
N TYR A 150 13.95 -25.76 3.02
CA TYR A 150 13.64 -24.35 3.14
C TYR A 150 14.50 -23.65 4.20
N ILE A 151 14.43 -22.34 4.24
CA ILE A 151 15.04 -21.51 5.28
C ILE A 151 13.94 -20.72 5.98
N ASN A 152 13.74 -20.96 7.28
CA ASN A 152 12.88 -20.12 8.07
C ASN A 152 13.64 -18.83 8.45
N ILE A 153 13.09 -17.66 8.07
CA ILE A 153 13.79 -16.38 8.31
C ILE A 153 13.96 -16.07 9.80
N ASN A 154 13.09 -16.59 10.68
CA ASN A 154 13.21 -16.40 12.13
C ASN A 154 14.40 -17.16 12.74
N ASN A 155 14.95 -18.13 12.03
CA ASN A 155 16.11 -18.91 12.47
C ASN A 155 17.44 -18.30 11.98
N LEU A 156 17.39 -17.19 11.24
CA LEU A 156 18.57 -16.50 10.79
C LEU A 156 19.21 -15.73 11.97
N ASN A 157 20.44 -16.10 12.30
CA ASN A 157 21.20 -15.40 13.33
C ASN A 157 21.63 -14.03 12.81
N SER A 158 21.37 -12.98 13.56
CA SER A 158 21.88 -11.64 13.29
C SER A 158 23.40 -11.63 13.51
N ASN A 159 24.17 -11.78 12.44
CA ASN A 159 25.60 -11.49 12.49
C ASN A 159 25.78 -9.96 12.52
N SER A 160 26.09 -9.42 13.68
CA SER A 160 26.28 -7.98 13.94
C SER A 160 27.37 -7.30 13.08
N ASN A 161 28.12 -8.07 12.29
CA ASN A 161 29.26 -7.58 11.51
C ASN A 161 28.93 -7.17 10.07
N TYR A 162 27.67 -7.39 9.60
CA TYR A 162 27.29 -7.03 8.23
C TYR A 162 26.40 -5.78 8.22
N THR A 163 27.05 -4.61 8.19
CA THR A 163 26.36 -3.37 7.86
C THR A 163 26.53 -3.08 6.38
N HIS A 164 25.43 -3.13 5.60
CA HIS A 164 25.48 -2.61 4.25
C HIS A 164 25.69 -1.10 4.30
N SER A 165 26.77 -0.62 3.73
CA SER A 165 26.93 0.82 3.51
C SER A 165 26.02 1.23 2.36
N ILE A 166 25.19 2.26 2.58
CA ILE A 166 24.31 2.86 1.56
C ILE A 166 25.14 3.24 0.31
N SER A 167 26.38 3.68 0.49
CA SER A 167 27.29 4.06 -0.60
C SER A 167 27.68 2.90 -1.53
N LYS A 168 27.42 1.65 -1.16
CA LYS A 168 27.70 0.47 -2.00
C LYS A 168 26.52 0.03 -2.84
N ILE A 169 25.33 0.60 -2.63
CA ILE A 169 24.13 0.25 -3.38
C ILE A 169 24.19 0.91 -4.75
N LYS A 170 24.29 0.11 -5.83
CA LYS A 170 24.36 0.57 -7.23
C LYS A 170 23.01 0.41 -7.92
N ILE A 171 21.95 0.88 -7.29
CA ILE A 171 20.59 0.85 -7.82
C ILE A 171 20.15 2.29 -8.08
N ASN A 172 19.67 2.54 -9.29
CA ASN A 172 19.21 3.85 -9.74
C ASN A 172 17.68 3.91 -9.80
N ARG A 173 17.15 5.11 -9.98
CA ARG A 173 15.71 5.35 -10.10
C ARG A 173 15.06 4.53 -11.22
N ASN A 174 15.74 4.33 -12.33
CA ASN A 174 15.23 3.62 -13.51
C ASN A 174 15.34 2.09 -13.40
N ASP A 175 16.02 1.57 -12.38
CA ASP A 175 16.14 0.13 -12.20
C ASP A 175 14.80 -0.48 -11.72
N PRO A 176 14.48 -1.73 -12.13
CA PRO A 176 13.28 -2.42 -11.68
C PRO A 176 13.26 -2.65 -10.17
N ALA A 177 12.18 -2.26 -9.50
CA ALA A 177 11.93 -2.56 -8.09
C ALA A 177 11.09 -3.82 -7.92
N CYS A 178 10.02 -3.92 -8.69
CA CYS A 178 9.12 -5.08 -8.64
C CYS A 178 8.45 -5.36 -9.99
N ILE A 179 7.91 -6.59 -10.13
CA ILE A 179 7.07 -7.00 -11.25
C ILE A 179 5.71 -7.40 -10.64
N ILE A 180 4.66 -6.68 -10.98
CA ILE A 180 3.30 -6.94 -10.48
C ILE A 180 2.45 -7.51 -11.60
N TYR A 181 1.97 -8.74 -11.41
CA TYR A 181 1.09 -9.38 -12.38
C TYR A 181 -0.34 -8.88 -12.24
N THR A 182 -0.89 -8.36 -13.34
CA THR A 182 -2.28 -7.89 -13.41
C THR A 182 -3.10 -8.84 -14.27
N SER A 183 -4.37 -9.09 -13.88
CA SER A 183 -5.31 -9.81 -14.73
C SER A 183 -5.59 -8.97 -15.98
N GLY A 184 -5.01 -9.34 -17.10
CA GLY A 184 -5.32 -8.74 -18.40
C GLY A 184 -6.81 -8.94 -18.75
N THR A 185 -7.40 -7.98 -19.44
CA THR A 185 -8.82 -8.02 -19.87
C THR A 185 -9.09 -9.13 -20.90
N GLN A 186 -8.06 -9.71 -21.53
CA GLN A 186 -8.17 -10.74 -22.55
C GLN A 186 -6.95 -11.68 -22.51
N GLY A 187 -6.83 -12.57 -21.51
CA GLY A 187 -5.81 -13.61 -21.54
C GLY A 187 -4.99 -13.79 -20.25
N ASN A 188 -3.75 -14.23 -20.40
CA ASN A 188 -2.84 -14.45 -19.28
C ASN A 188 -2.45 -13.14 -18.58
N PRO A 189 -2.17 -13.18 -17.27
CA PRO A 189 -1.70 -12.02 -16.51
C PRO A 189 -0.44 -11.40 -17.13
N LYS A 190 -0.36 -10.06 -17.17
CA LYS A 190 0.82 -9.33 -17.64
C LYS A 190 1.65 -8.89 -16.44
N GLY A 191 2.95 -9.15 -16.46
CA GLY A 191 3.88 -8.68 -15.43
C GLY A 191 4.30 -7.23 -15.70
N VAL A 192 3.77 -6.29 -14.93
CA VAL A 192 4.09 -4.85 -15.04
C VAL A 192 5.38 -4.57 -14.28
N ILE A 193 6.41 -4.05 -14.96
CA ILE A 193 7.71 -3.73 -14.35
C ILE A 193 7.66 -2.29 -13.82
N LEU A 194 7.73 -2.13 -12.51
CA LEU A 194 7.77 -0.83 -11.84
C LEU A 194 9.20 -0.51 -11.42
N SER A 195 9.62 0.75 -11.67
CA SER A 195 10.92 1.24 -11.27
C SER A 195 10.93 1.78 -9.85
N HIS A 196 12.12 1.85 -9.24
CA HIS A 196 12.31 2.55 -7.98
C HIS A 196 11.87 4.03 -8.06
N GLY A 197 12.18 4.69 -9.17
CA GLY A 197 11.80 6.08 -9.42
C GLY A 197 10.30 6.28 -9.54
N GLY A 198 9.61 5.36 -10.21
CA GLY A 198 8.15 5.44 -10.37
C GLY A 198 7.42 5.40 -9.03
N ILE A 199 7.82 4.50 -8.14
CA ILE A 199 7.27 4.42 -6.78
C ILE A 199 7.66 5.65 -5.95
N LEU A 200 8.90 6.14 -6.05
CA LEU A 200 9.34 7.36 -5.36
C LEU A 200 8.61 8.61 -5.86
N ASN A 201 8.30 8.72 -7.16
CA ASN A 201 7.47 9.80 -7.70
C ASN A 201 6.06 9.79 -7.07
N ASN A 202 5.46 8.62 -6.95
CA ASN A 202 4.18 8.46 -6.26
C ASN A 202 4.27 8.83 -4.77
N CYS A 203 5.37 8.50 -4.10
CA CYS A 203 5.59 8.94 -2.72
C CYS A 203 5.68 10.47 -2.61
N ASP A 204 6.37 11.15 -3.54
CA ASP A 204 6.45 12.63 -3.54
C ASP A 204 5.06 13.26 -3.72
N GLY A 205 4.25 12.78 -4.68
CA GLY A 205 2.89 13.27 -4.89
C GLY A 205 1.97 13.01 -3.69
N ALA A 206 2.05 11.84 -3.08
CA ALA A 206 1.28 11.51 -1.89
C ALA A 206 1.70 12.37 -0.69
N LEU A 207 3.00 12.65 -0.50
CA LEU A 207 3.49 13.53 0.56
C LEU A 207 2.92 14.94 0.44
N GLU A 208 2.83 15.50 -0.76
CA GLU A 208 2.27 16.84 -0.99
C GLU A 208 0.80 16.91 -0.52
N ILE A 209 0.01 15.86 -0.81
CA ILE A 209 -1.39 15.78 -0.39
C ILE A 209 -1.53 15.54 1.12
N LEU A 210 -0.69 14.70 1.70
CA LEU A 210 -0.79 14.26 3.08
C LEU A 210 -0.09 15.17 4.08
N GLU A 211 0.77 16.11 3.62
CA GLU A 211 1.54 17.01 4.49
C GLU A 211 0.68 17.68 5.59
N PRO A 212 -0.53 18.21 5.29
CA PRO A 212 -1.37 18.83 6.31
C PRO A 212 -1.87 17.85 7.41
N LEU A 213 -1.80 16.56 7.15
CA LEU A 213 -2.31 15.50 8.02
C LEU A 213 -1.22 14.80 8.83
N ILE A 214 0.04 14.93 8.40
CA ILE A 214 1.17 14.22 9.00
C ILE A 214 1.55 14.88 10.33
N LYS A 215 1.64 14.09 11.38
CA LYS A 215 2.10 14.56 12.69
C LYS A 215 3.62 14.52 12.79
N LYS A 216 4.19 15.48 13.55
CA LYS A 216 5.63 15.50 13.84
C LYS A 216 6.11 14.33 14.71
N GLU A 217 5.23 13.78 15.55
CA GLU A 217 5.59 12.73 16.50
C GLU A 217 5.45 11.33 15.90
N GLU A 218 4.25 10.95 15.55
CA GLU A 218 3.94 9.63 14.97
C GLU A 218 2.62 9.71 14.20
N THR A 219 2.63 9.32 12.94
CA THR A 219 1.42 9.09 12.13
C THR A 219 1.18 7.59 12.06
N ARG A 220 -0.08 7.15 12.21
CA ARG A 220 -0.45 5.74 12.22
C ARG A 220 -1.26 5.38 10.99
N PHE A 221 -0.85 4.29 10.35
CA PHE A 221 -1.54 3.72 9.21
C PHE A 221 -2.01 2.30 9.52
N LEU A 222 -3.13 1.91 8.94
CA LEU A 222 -3.62 0.54 8.94
C LEU A 222 -3.56 -0.02 7.52
N THR A 223 -2.68 -0.98 7.29
CA THR A 223 -2.49 -1.70 6.03
C THR A 223 -3.35 -2.95 6.04
N TRP A 224 -4.30 -3.04 5.12
CA TRP A 224 -5.24 -4.15 5.00
C TRP A 224 -5.50 -4.59 3.55
N LEU A 225 -5.31 -3.69 2.57
CA LEU A 225 -5.32 -4.05 1.16
C LEU A 225 -4.10 -4.93 0.85
N PRO A 226 -4.18 -5.84 -0.12
CA PRO A 226 -3.06 -6.74 -0.42
C PRO A 226 -1.79 -5.98 -0.82
N LEU A 227 -0.68 -6.26 -0.16
CA LEU A 227 0.65 -5.72 -0.53
C LEU A 227 1.16 -6.25 -1.87
N SER A 228 0.57 -7.32 -2.38
CA SER A 228 0.79 -7.82 -3.74
C SER A 228 0.15 -6.94 -4.83
N HIS A 229 -0.71 -6.00 -4.47
CA HIS A 229 -1.28 -5.02 -5.38
C HIS A 229 -0.45 -3.74 -5.38
N SER A 230 -0.20 -3.15 -6.56
CA SER A 230 0.61 -1.94 -6.73
C SER A 230 0.20 -0.77 -5.82
N TYR A 231 -1.11 -0.63 -5.55
CA TYR A 231 -1.62 0.44 -4.70
C TYR A 231 -1.10 0.35 -3.27
N GLU A 232 -1.35 -0.75 -2.58
CA GLU A 232 -0.90 -0.89 -1.18
C GLU A 232 0.62 -1.05 -1.08
N HIS A 233 1.26 -1.68 -2.06
CA HIS A 233 2.73 -1.77 -2.14
C HIS A 233 3.37 -0.37 -2.16
N THR A 234 2.89 0.51 -3.03
CA THR A 234 3.39 1.90 -3.10
C THR A 234 3.02 2.70 -1.83
N VAL A 235 1.80 2.53 -1.30
CA VAL A 235 1.38 3.18 -0.06
C VAL A 235 2.29 2.79 1.10
N GLN A 236 2.83 1.57 1.14
CA GLN A 236 3.80 1.18 2.16
C GLN A 236 5.07 2.04 2.12
N PHE A 237 5.56 2.41 0.95
CA PHE A 237 6.69 3.36 0.82
C PHE A 237 6.29 4.80 1.17
N VAL A 238 5.05 5.21 0.92
CA VAL A 238 4.51 6.48 1.45
C VAL A 238 4.56 6.47 2.98
N GLN A 239 4.14 5.39 3.63
CA GLN A 239 4.19 5.22 5.09
C GLN A 239 5.62 5.33 5.63
N ILE A 240 6.59 4.72 4.94
CA ILE A 240 8.02 4.84 5.26
C ILE A 240 8.49 6.29 5.10
N SER A 241 8.10 6.96 4.03
CA SER A 241 8.49 8.36 3.75
C SER A 241 8.14 9.33 4.86
N VAL A 242 7.03 9.08 5.56
CA VAL A 242 6.57 9.89 6.71
C VAL A 242 6.99 9.31 8.07
N SER A 243 7.81 8.28 8.10
CA SER A 243 8.21 7.56 9.31
C SER A 243 7.01 7.11 10.16
N ALA A 244 5.95 6.64 9.52
CA ALA A 244 4.73 6.20 10.17
C ALA A 244 4.96 4.94 11.00
N ARG A 245 4.07 4.71 11.97
CA ARG A 245 3.85 3.38 12.53
C ARG A 245 2.82 2.65 11.68
N ILE A 246 3.20 1.49 11.16
CA ILE A 246 2.42 0.67 10.23
C ILE A 246 1.81 -0.50 11.00
N PHE A 247 0.49 -0.59 10.97
CA PHE A 247 -0.24 -1.71 11.54
C PHE A 247 -0.79 -2.58 10.42
N TYR A 248 -0.51 -3.87 10.48
CA TYR A 248 -1.07 -4.86 9.56
C TYR A 248 -2.34 -5.45 10.16
N ALA A 249 -3.45 -5.33 9.42
CA ALA A 249 -4.75 -5.82 9.86
C ALA A 249 -4.77 -7.35 10.02
N GLU A 250 -5.59 -7.82 10.94
CA GLU A 250 -5.76 -9.25 11.21
C GLU A 250 -6.54 -9.95 10.09
N SER A 251 -7.67 -9.36 9.70
CA SER A 251 -8.54 -9.82 8.61
C SER A 251 -9.55 -8.73 8.24
N ILE A 252 -10.22 -8.88 7.09
CA ILE A 252 -11.28 -7.96 6.64
C ILE A 252 -12.45 -7.94 7.64
N ASP A 253 -12.85 -9.09 8.17
CA ASP A 253 -13.97 -9.19 9.12
C ASP A 253 -13.70 -8.45 10.44
N LYS A 254 -12.42 -8.35 10.82
CA LYS A 254 -11.99 -7.67 12.04
C LYS A 254 -11.56 -6.22 11.81
N LEU A 255 -11.72 -5.70 10.60
CA LEU A 255 -11.17 -4.41 10.20
C LEU A 255 -11.63 -3.25 11.11
N ILE A 256 -12.91 -3.17 11.44
CA ILE A 256 -13.44 -2.14 12.37
C ILE A 256 -12.84 -2.27 13.76
N LYS A 257 -12.69 -3.50 14.27
CA LYS A 257 -12.00 -3.74 15.56
C LYS A 257 -10.55 -3.29 15.47
N ASN A 258 -9.84 -3.67 14.39
CA ASN A 258 -8.46 -3.26 14.18
C ASN A 258 -8.30 -1.74 14.10
N MET A 259 -9.25 -1.01 13.48
CA MET A 259 -9.26 0.45 13.47
C MET A 259 -9.40 1.02 14.89
N ASN A 260 -10.23 0.41 15.75
CA ASN A 260 -10.36 0.84 17.16
C ASN A 260 -9.09 0.57 17.96
N ASP A 261 -8.40 -0.55 17.69
CA ASP A 261 -7.20 -0.95 18.41
C ASP A 261 -5.98 -0.07 18.05
N CYS A 262 -5.74 0.18 16.77
CA CYS A 262 -4.58 0.96 16.32
C CYS A 262 -4.85 2.46 16.11
N LYS A 263 -6.13 2.87 16.04
CA LYS A 263 -6.58 4.27 15.85
C LYS A 263 -5.84 4.95 14.70
N PRO A 264 -5.98 4.46 13.46
CA PRO A 264 -5.25 5.00 12.33
C PRO A 264 -5.70 6.44 12.01
N GLU A 265 -4.81 7.22 11.47
CA GLU A 265 -5.09 8.59 11.06
C GLU A 265 -5.36 8.69 9.57
N ILE A 266 -4.76 7.79 8.78
CA ILE A 266 -4.93 7.69 7.34
C ILE A 266 -5.14 6.22 7.01
N MET A 267 -6.08 5.94 6.11
CA MET A 267 -6.38 4.58 5.67
C MET A 267 -6.74 4.57 4.19
N THR A 268 -6.09 3.70 3.45
CA THR A 268 -6.44 3.39 2.06
C THR A 268 -7.58 2.39 2.00
N ALA A 269 -8.47 2.53 1.03
CA ALA A 269 -9.51 1.54 0.78
C ALA A 269 -9.99 1.58 -0.68
N VAL A 270 -10.84 0.61 -1.03
CA VAL A 270 -11.42 0.46 -2.37
C VAL A 270 -12.92 0.79 -2.34
N PRO A 271 -13.54 1.14 -3.49
CA PRO A 271 -14.95 1.58 -3.56
C PRO A 271 -15.93 0.65 -2.86
N ARG A 272 -15.74 -0.66 -2.96
CA ARG A 272 -16.62 -1.64 -2.30
C ARG A 272 -16.65 -1.50 -0.77
N PHE A 273 -15.52 -1.16 -0.16
CA PHE A 273 -15.47 -0.88 1.28
C PHE A 273 -16.35 0.33 1.64
N TYR A 274 -16.26 1.40 0.87
CA TYR A 274 -17.03 2.63 1.10
C TYR A 274 -18.53 2.42 0.88
N GLN A 275 -18.93 1.64 -0.13
CA GLN A 275 -20.33 1.26 -0.35
C GLN A 275 -20.91 0.50 0.84
N ASN A 276 -20.18 -0.49 1.35
CA ASN A 276 -20.59 -1.24 2.54
C ASN A 276 -20.67 -0.35 3.79
N LEU A 277 -19.73 0.58 3.93
CA LEU A 277 -19.72 1.56 5.02
C LEU A 277 -20.92 2.50 4.94
N TYR A 278 -21.21 3.04 3.75
CA TYR A 278 -22.36 3.87 3.47
C TYR A 278 -23.66 3.16 3.86
N GLN A 279 -23.86 1.92 3.37
CA GLN A 279 -25.06 1.13 3.68
C GLN A 279 -25.25 0.92 5.18
N LYS A 280 -24.20 0.56 5.89
CA LYS A 280 -24.24 0.38 7.36
C LYS A 280 -24.63 1.66 8.11
N ILE A 281 -23.97 2.76 7.81
CA ILE A 281 -24.20 4.05 8.50
C ILE A 281 -25.60 4.58 8.14
N ASN A 282 -25.98 4.56 6.86
CA ASN A 282 -27.27 5.05 6.40
C ASN A 282 -28.44 4.23 6.98
N SER A 283 -28.31 2.90 7.03
CA SER A 283 -29.27 2.04 7.72
C SER A 283 -29.42 2.39 9.21
N SER A 284 -28.30 2.69 9.90
CA SER A 284 -28.33 3.15 11.28
C SER A 284 -29.05 4.50 11.43
N PHE A 285 -28.80 5.44 10.52
CA PHE A 285 -29.48 6.75 10.50
C PHE A 285 -30.97 6.61 10.28
N ASN A 286 -31.40 5.74 9.37
CA ASN A 286 -32.83 5.51 9.08
C ASN A 286 -33.59 4.91 10.26
N LYS A 287 -32.91 4.23 11.18
CA LYS A 287 -33.49 3.71 12.42
C LYS A 287 -33.60 4.76 13.54
N THR A 288 -33.01 5.94 13.37
CA THR A 288 -33.09 7.00 14.39
C THR A 288 -34.45 7.69 14.37
N THR A 289 -34.96 8.06 15.54
CA THR A 289 -36.27 8.72 15.71
C THR A 289 -36.13 9.99 16.55
N GLY A 290 -37.17 10.78 16.58
CA GLY A 290 -37.25 11.99 17.41
C GLY A 290 -36.18 13.03 17.10
N TYR A 291 -35.69 13.71 18.12
CA TYR A 291 -34.69 14.78 17.96
C TYR A 291 -33.37 14.30 17.34
N LYS A 292 -32.97 13.02 17.54
CA LYS A 292 -31.77 12.45 16.96
C LYS A 292 -31.84 12.43 15.42
N LYS A 293 -33.01 12.10 14.87
CA LYS A 293 -33.25 12.14 13.42
C LYS A 293 -33.05 13.55 12.86
N ILE A 294 -33.57 14.57 13.58
CA ILE A 294 -33.41 15.97 13.17
C ILE A 294 -31.95 16.38 13.17
N LEU A 295 -31.16 15.99 14.19
CA LEU A 295 -29.73 16.29 14.26
C LEU A 295 -28.95 15.64 13.13
N VAL A 296 -29.22 14.38 12.82
CA VAL A 296 -28.58 13.66 11.69
C VAL A 296 -28.91 14.34 10.37
N GLN A 297 -30.17 14.71 10.12
CA GLN A 297 -30.56 15.40 8.88
C GLN A 297 -29.90 16.77 8.75
N LYS A 298 -29.84 17.56 9.82
CA LYS A 298 -29.14 18.86 9.83
C LYS A 298 -27.65 18.69 9.58
N MET A 299 -27.01 17.69 10.20
CA MET A 299 -25.60 17.38 9.98
C MET A 299 -25.31 17.05 8.52
N LEU A 300 -26.14 16.18 7.90
CA LEU A 300 -26.00 15.81 6.49
C LEU A 300 -26.16 17.05 5.59
N ASN A 301 -27.21 17.84 5.79
CA ASN A 301 -27.46 19.03 4.96
C ASN A 301 -26.34 20.05 5.05
N LEU A 302 -25.85 20.37 6.25
CA LEU A 302 -24.73 21.30 6.43
C LEU A 302 -23.42 20.74 5.88
N GLY A 303 -23.19 19.45 6.07
CA GLY A 303 -22.03 18.77 5.49
C GLY A 303 -22.04 18.81 3.95
N LEU A 304 -23.19 18.57 3.31
CA LEU A 304 -23.36 18.66 1.87
C LEU A 304 -23.13 20.09 1.35
N LYS A 305 -23.69 21.11 2.01
CA LYS A 305 -23.41 22.52 1.67
C LYS A 305 -21.92 22.82 1.67
N LYS A 306 -21.21 22.39 2.72
CA LYS A 306 -19.75 22.61 2.82
C LYS A 306 -18.97 21.95 1.68
N ILE A 307 -19.28 20.70 1.36
CA ILE A 307 -18.61 19.96 0.27
C ILE A 307 -18.91 20.60 -1.10
N LYS A 308 -20.14 21.12 -1.31
CA LYS A 308 -20.52 21.86 -2.51
C LYS A 308 -20.01 23.31 -2.52
N LYS A 309 -19.30 23.73 -1.47
CA LYS A 309 -18.82 25.12 -1.29
C LYS A 309 -19.93 26.16 -1.28
N GLU A 310 -21.13 25.77 -0.84
CA GLU A 310 -22.25 26.68 -0.63
C GLU A 310 -22.02 27.48 0.68
N PRO A 311 -22.34 28.80 0.70
CA PRO A 311 -22.14 29.61 1.89
C PRO A 311 -23.07 29.18 3.03
N LEU A 312 -22.52 29.10 4.24
CA LEU A 312 -23.31 28.88 5.44
C LEU A 312 -23.64 30.23 6.11
N THR A 313 -24.85 30.38 6.62
CA THR A 313 -25.22 31.52 7.48
C THR A 313 -24.48 31.45 8.81
N PHE A 314 -24.46 32.55 9.56
CA PHE A 314 -23.83 32.59 10.89
C PHE A 314 -24.40 31.53 11.85
N LEU A 315 -25.73 31.35 11.87
CA LEU A 315 -26.38 30.32 12.71
C LEU A 315 -26.05 28.91 12.24
N GLU A 316 -25.98 28.66 10.93
CA GLU A 316 -25.57 27.37 10.38
C GLU A 316 -24.13 27.01 10.75
N ASN A 317 -23.21 27.99 10.74
CA ASN A 317 -21.82 27.77 11.18
C ASN A 317 -21.75 27.35 12.67
N ILE A 318 -22.49 28.04 13.56
CA ILE A 318 -22.56 27.66 14.98
C ILE A 318 -23.12 26.25 15.13
N LEU A 319 -24.20 25.96 14.43
CA LEU A 319 -24.85 24.64 14.48
C LEU A 319 -23.89 23.55 13.97
N ASP A 320 -23.16 23.79 12.88
CA ASP A 320 -22.21 22.83 12.32
C ASP A 320 -21.08 22.50 13.31
N ILE A 321 -20.55 23.50 14.05
CA ILE A 321 -19.56 23.31 15.13
C ILE A 321 -20.13 22.41 16.24
N ILE A 322 -21.39 22.61 16.62
CA ILE A 322 -22.07 21.78 17.62
C ILE A 322 -22.22 20.35 17.10
N LEU A 323 -22.65 20.17 15.86
CA LEU A 323 -22.85 18.87 15.22
C LEU A 323 -21.54 18.12 15.02
N GLU A 324 -20.42 18.82 14.77
CA GLU A 324 -19.08 18.22 14.75
C GLU A 324 -18.76 17.53 16.08
N LYS A 325 -19.04 18.21 17.21
CA LYS A 325 -18.75 17.69 18.55
C LYS A 325 -19.72 16.58 19.00
N ILE A 326 -21.01 16.67 18.65
CA ILE A 326 -22.04 15.78 19.18
C ILE A 326 -22.32 14.58 18.28
N VAL A 327 -22.28 14.77 16.96
CA VAL A 327 -22.67 13.72 15.99
C VAL A 327 -21.45 13.17 15.26
N ARG A 328 -20.68 14.02 14.53
CA ARG A 328 -19.55 13.54 13.74
C ARG A 328 -18.44 12.92 14.58
N SER A 329 -18.18 13.46 15.78
CA SER A 329 -17.22 12.85 16.73
C SER A 329 -17.59 11.42 17.13
N LYS A 330 -18.90 11.13 17.32
CA LYS A 330 -19.38 9.77 17.61
C LYS A 330 -19.24 8.83 16.44
N ILE A 331 -19.42 9.34 15.21
CA ILE A 331 -19.18 8.55 14.01
C ILE A 331 -17.68 8.23 13.91
N LYS A 332 -16.80 9.22 14.04
CA LYS A 332 -15.34 9.03 14.04
C LYS A 332 -14.87 8.06 15.13
N ALA A 333 -15.50 8.11 16.31
CA ALA A 333 -15.17 7.21 17.42
C ALA A 333 -15.36 5.73 17.06
N GLN A 334 -16.28 5.38 16.14
CA GLN A 334 -16.45 4.01 15.66
C GLN A 334 -15.25 3.50 14.85
N PHE A 335 -14.40 4.41 14.39
CA PHE A 335 -13.18 4.14 13.62
C PHE A 335 -11.90 4.47 14.44
N GLY A 336 -11.99 4.37 15.78
CA GLY A 336 -10.88 4.65 16.69
C GLY A 336 -10.67 6.14 17.00
N GLY A 337 -11.49 7.05 16.47
CA GLY A 337 -11.52 8.47 16.81
C GLY A 337 -10.38 9.34 16.25
N SER A 338 -9.36 8.74 15.65
CA SER A 338 -8.18 9.46 15.15
C SER A 338 -8.17 9.66 13.63
N LEU A 339 -9.10 9.04 12.91
CA LEU A 339 -9.13 9.05 11.46
C LEU A 339 -9.33 10.47 10.92
N LYS A 340 -8.38 10.93 10.12
CA LYS A 340 -8.37 12.22 9.45
C LYS A 340 -8.87 12.13 8.01
N THR A 341 -8.51 11.04 7.32
CA THR A 341 -8.94 10.82 5.94
C THR A 341 -8.89 9.35 5.55
N PHE A 342 -9.78 9.01 4.64
CA PHE A 342 -9.68 7.86 3.76
C PHE A 342 -9.09 8.27 2.41
N VAL A 343 -8.41 7.34 1.74
CA VAL A 343 -7.94 7.51 0.35
C VAL A 343 -8.52 6.36 -0.48
N SER A 344 -9.38 6.69 -1.43
CA SER A 344 -10.04 5.74 -2.33
C SER A 344 -9.25 5.56 -3.61
N GLY A 345 -8.89 4.33 -3.92
CA GLY A 345 -8.21 3.93 -5.16
C GLY A 345 -8.75 2.60 -5.70
N GLY A 346 -8.22 2.17 -6.84
CA GLY A 346 -8.56 0.88 -7.45
C GLY A 346 -9.92 0.84 -8.15
N GLY A 347 -10.60 1.97 -8.32
CA GLY A 347 -11.87 2.09 -9.03
C GLY A 347 -12.59 3.39 -8.71
N ALA A 348 -13.60 3.73 -9.52
CA ALA A 348 -14.41 4.92 -9.31
C ALA A 348 -15.27 4.80 -8.04
N LEU A 349 -15.19 5.82 -7.17
CA LEU A 349 -16.06 5.93 -6.01
C LEU A 349 -17.43 6.45 -6.45
N ASP A 350 -18.49 5.77 -6.02
CA ASP A 350 -19.85 6.27 -6.26
C ASP A 350 -20.00 7.69 -5.68
N LYS A 351 -20.61 8.57 -6.48
CA LYS A 351 -20.75 9.99 -6.16
C LYS A 351 -21.59 10.23 -4.90
N GLU A 352 -22.69 9.50 -4.74
CA GLU A 352 -23.57 9.63 -3.57
C GLU A 352 -22.81 9.20 -2.29
N VAL A 353 -22.08 8.08 -2.38
CA VAL A 353 -21.24 7.57 -1.30
C VAL A 353 -20.16 8.58 -0.94
N GLY A 354 -19.48 9.16 -1.94
CA GLY A 354 -18.44 10.17 -1.71
C GLY A 354 -18.99 11.42 -1.01
N PHE A 355 -20.11 11.98 -1.48
CA PHE A 355 -20.77 13.12 -0.82
C PHE A 355 -21.20 12.80 0.60
N PHE A 356 -21.82 11.63 0.80
CA PHE A 356 -22.28 11.20 2.11
C PHE A 356 -21.13 11.10 3.12
N LEU A 357 -20.06 10.38 2.79
CA LEU A 357 -18.93 10.17 3.71
C LEU A 357 -18.27 11.50 4.11
N ASN A 358 -18.04 12.37 3.13
CA ASN A 358 -17.49 13.68 3.42
C ASN A 358 -18.44 14.54 4.28
N ALA A 359 -19.74 14.50 4.01
CA ALA A 359 -20.73 15.26 4.79
C ALA A 359 -20.84 14.81 6.25
N ILE A 360 -20.66 13.53 6.54
CA ILE A 360 -20.71 12.99 7.90
C ILE A 360 -19.37 13.14 8.68
N GLY A 361 -18.38 13.81 8.08
CA GLY A 361 -17.09 14.09 8.71
C GLY A 361 -16.06 12.95 8.57
N LEU A 362 -16.20 12.09 7.58
CA LEU A 362 -15.22 11.09 7.16
C LEU A 362 -14.61 11.51 5.80
N PRO A 363 -13.63 12.45 5.79
CA PRO A 363 -13.04 12.91 4.56
C PRO A 363 -12.53 11.74 3.72
N THR A 364 -12.94 11.70 2.45
CA THR A 364 -12.60 10.62 1.54
C THR A 364 -12.05 11.23 0.26
N LEU A 365 -10.75 11.07 0.05
CA LEU A 365 -10.04 11.52 -1.14
C LEU A 365 -10.16 10.44 -2.21
N GLN A 366 -10.46 10.83 -3.43
CA GLN A 366 -10.46 9.90 -4.56
C GLN A 366 -9.22 10.13 -5.41
N GLY A 367 -8.50 9.05 -5.72
CA GLY A 367 -7.37 9.04 -6.65
C GLY A 367 -7.66 8.18 -7.87
N TYR A 368 -6.89 8.42 -8.93
CA TYR A 368 -6.90 7.68 -10.18
C TYR A 368 -5.51 7.16 -10.51
N GLY A 369 -5.49 5.98 -11.09
CA GLY A 369 -4.27 5.36 -11.61
C GLY A 369 -4.46 3.89 -11.93
N LEU A 370 -3.41 3.27 -12.39
CA LEU A 370 -3.34 1.86 -12.78
C LEU A 370 -1.95 1.33 -12.44
N THR A 371 -1.78 0.02 -12.43
CA THR A 371 -0.50 -0.59 -12.07
C THR A 371 0.64 -0.03 -12.92
N GLU A 372 0.40 0.20 -14.21
CA GLU A 372 1.34 0.77 -15.18
C GLU A 372 1.77 2.22 -14.87
N THR A 373 1.19 2.86 -13.86
CA THR A 373 1.56 4.23 -13.42
C THR A 373 2.05 4.29 -11.96
N SER A 374 2.46 3.19 -11.35
CA SER A 374 3.16 2.99 -10.06
C SER A 374 2.42 3.40 -8.77
N PRO A 375 1.11 3.28 -8.55
CA PRO A 375 0.04 3.26 -9.52
C PRO A 375 -0.64 4.62 -9.73
N VAL A 376 -0.38 5.66 -8.88
CA VAL A 376 -1.22 6.87 -8.81
C VAL A 376 -0.79 7.92 -9.83
N VAL A 377 -1.75 8.40 -10.60
CA VAL A 377 -1.60 9.52 -11.53
C VAL A 377 -2.06 10.81 -10.88
N SER A 378 -3.22 10.78 -10.21
CA SER A 378 -3.84 11.97 -9.59
C SER A 378 -4.58 11.61 -8.31
N CYS A 379 -4.79 12.58 -7.43
CA CYS A 379 -5.61 12.43 -6.23
C CYS A 379 -6.16 13.78 -5.76
N ASN A 380 -7.36 13.76 -5.17
CA ASN A 380 -7.94 14.94 -4.53
C ASN A 380 -7.09 15.39 -3.33
N PRO A 381 -6.75 16.68 -3.22
CA PRO A 381 -6.10 17.21 -2.03
C PRO A 381 -7.12 17.39 -0.89
N ILE A 382 -6.66 17.22 0.35
CA ILE A 382 -7.53 17.32 1.55
C ILE A 382 -8.21 18.68 1.70
N ASN A 383 -7.56 19.74 1.24
CA ASN A 383 -8.06 21.11 1.35
C ASN A 383 -9.03 21.51 0.21
N ASP A 384 -9.15 20.71 -0.84
CA ASP A 384 -10.03 20.94 -1.98
C ASP A 384 -10.59 19.62 -2.51
N ILE A 385 -11.40 18.94 -1.70
CA ILE A 385 -12.04 17.67 -2.09
C ILE A 385 -13.15 17.98 -3.10
N ARG A 386 -13.02 17.46 -4.32
CA ARG A 386 -14.02 17.50 -5.39
C ARG A 386 -14.50 16.08 -5.65
N VAL A 387 -15.60 15.71 -5.02
CA VAL A 387 -16.13 14.33 -5.00
C VAL A 387 -16.32 13.74 -6.39
N GLU A 388 -16.67 14.57 -7.37
CA GLU A 388 -16.93 14.14 -8.76
C GLU A 388 -15.67 14.03 -9.62
N THR A 389 -14.50 14.26 -9.05
CA THR A 389 -13.21 14.22 -9.75
C THR A 389 -12.19 13.35 -9.02
N VAL A 390 -11.12 13.04 -9.71
CA VAL A 390 -9.97 12.31 -9.16
C VAL A 390 -8.81 13.24 -8.75
N GLY A 391 -9.08 14.54 -8.70
CA GLY A 391 -8.08 15.55 -8.34
C GLY A 391 -7.08 15.87 -9.44
N PRO A 392 -6.14 16.79 -9.17
CA PRO A 392 -5.06 17.15 -10.09
C PRO A 392 -4.03 16.02 -10.20
N PRO A 393 -3.30 15.95 -11.32
CA PRO A 393 -2.13 15.07 -11.44
C PRO A 393 -1.10 15.33 -10.35
N PHE A 394 -0.41 14.28 -9.93
CA PHE A 394 0.74 14.41 -9.04
C PHE A 394 1.84 15.23 -9.72
N LYS A 395 2.58 15.97 -8.94
CA LYS A 395 3.69 16.79 -9.43
C LYS A 395 4.70 15.94 -10.20
N GLY A 396 5.06 16.40 -11.40
CA GLY A 396 5.96 15.68 -12.29
C GLY A 396 5.27 14.71 -13.25
N ASN A 397 3.94 14.54 -13.13
CA ASN A 397 3.14 13.78 -14.08
C ASN A 397 2.41 14.74 -15.03
N GLU A 398 2.50 14.49 -16.31
CA GLU A 398 1.73 15.18 -17.35
C GLU A 398 0.57 14.28 -17.79
N VAL A 399 -0.62 14.86 -17.89
CA VAL A 399 -1.82 14.14 -18.34
C VAL A 399 -2.43 14.87 -19.52
N LYS A 400 -2.73 14.12 -20.57
CA LYS A 400 -3.41 14.61 -21.75
C LYS A 400 -4.61 13.69 -22.07
N ILE A 401 -5.70 14.28 -22.45
CA ILE A 401 -6.86 13.54 -23.01
C ILE A 401 -6.72 13.57 -24.53
N ALA A 402 -6.67 12.41 -25.15
CA ALA A 402 -6.65 12.25 -26.60
C ALA A 402 -8.02 12.56 -27.21
N GLU A 403 -8.11 12.69 -28.52
CA GLU A 403 -9.35 13.04 -29.23
C GLU A 403 -10.46 11.98 -29.07
N ASP A 404 -10.09 10.73 -28.90
CA ASP A 404 -10.98 9.59 -28.65
C ASP A 404 -11.35 9.43 -27.16
N GLY A 405 -10.82 10.30 -26.27
CA GLY A 405 -11.05 10.28 -24.84
C GLY A 405 -10.06 9.43 -24.04
N GLU A 406 -9.05 8.82 -24.69
CA GLU A 406 -8.01 8.06 -24.00
C GLU A 406 -7.19 8.99 -23.07
N ILE A 407 -6.90 8.52 -21.85
CA ILE A 407 -6.05 9.24 -20.90
C ILE A 407 -4.59 8.86 -21.13
N LEU A 408 -3.82 9.81 -21.62
CA LEU A 408 -2.38 9.66 -21.84
C LEU A 408 -1.61 10.21 -20.65
N VAL A 409 -0.65 9.45 -20.14
CA VAL A 409 0.16 9.82 -18.98
C VAL A 409 1.65 9.79 -19.34
N LYS A 410 2.36 10.85 -18.99
CA LYS A 410 3.81 10.94 -19.10
C LYS A 410 4.39 11.36 -17.76
N GLY A 411 5.43 10.65 -17.31
CA GLY A 411 6.09 10.93 -16.04
C GLY A 411 6.98 9.77 -15.59
N GLU A 412 7.74 10.01 -14.55
CA GLU A 412 8.58 8.97 -13.94
C GLU A 412 7.76 7.82 -13.34
N ASN A 413 6.48 8.07 -13.03
CA ASN A 413 5.54 7.07 -12.53
C ASN A 413 5.16 6.00 -13.56
N VAL A 414 5.41 6.22 -14.85
CA VAL A 414 5.07 5.25 -15.91
C VAL A 414 6.00 4.04 -15.83
N MET A 415 5.44 2.84 -15.99
CA MET A 415 6.16 1.57 -15.94
C MET A 415 7.33 1.51 -16.91
N ILE A 416 8.30 0.62 -16.68
CA ILE A 416 9.37 0.32 -17.63
C ILE A 416 8.82 -0.43 -18.86
N GLY A 417 7.82 -1.29 -18.65
CA GLY A 417 7.17 -2.10 -19.67
C GLY A 417 6.55 -3.35 -19.07
N TYR A 418 6.07 -4.24 -19.94
CA TYR A 418 5.60 -5.56 -19.55
C TYR A 418 6.74 -6.58 -19.60
N TRP A 419 6.85 -7.42 -18.56
CA TRP A 419 7.86 -8.47 -18.46
C TRP A 419 7.71 -9.47 -19.62
N ASN A 420 8.82 -9.78 -20.30
CA ASN A 420 8.87 -10.69 -21.46
C ASN A 420 7.85 -10.40 -22.58
N ASN A 421 7.27 -9.19 -22.64
CA ASN A 421 6.22 -8.87 -23.58
C ASN A 421 6.45 -7.51 -24.24
N LYS A 422 7.43 -7.48 -25.16
CA LYS A 422 7.79 -6.25 -25.88
C LYS A 422 6.64 -5.76 -26.78
N GLU A 423 5.92 -6.68 -27.42
CA GLU A 423 4.81 -6.31 -28.32
C GLU A 423 3.73 -5.52 -27.61
N GLU A 424 3.28 -6.00 -26.45
CA GLU A 424 2.29 -5.27 -25.64
C GLU A 424 2.85 -3.98 -25.04
N THR A 425 4.14 -3.97 -24.71
CA THR A 425 4.82 -2.75 -24.25
C THR A 425 4.79 -1.67 -25.33
N ASP A 426 5.18 -2.00 -26.57
CA ASP A 426 5.25 -1.06 -27.69
C ASP A 426 3.85 -0.54 -28.10
N LYS A 427 2.75 -1.26 -27.78
CA LYS A 427 1.38 -0.81 -28.03
C LYS A 427 0.97 0.34 -27.10
N VAL A 428 1.44 0.34 -25.85
CA VAL A 428 0.99 1.27 -24.81
C VAL A 428 2.03 2.36 -24.47
N LEU A 429 3.32 2.07 -24.60
CA LEU A 429 4.39 3.06 -24.43
C LEU A 429 4.75 3.66 -25.80
N LYS A 430 4.27 4.88 -26.04
CA LYS A 430 4.59 5.64 -27.23
C LYS A 430 5.63 6.71 -26.90
N ASN A 431 6.68 6.82 -27.74
CA ASN A 431 7.72 7.85 -27.61
C ASN A 431 7.18 9.27 -27.82
#